data_e89e04beda5d4f1f26636f4065d2ceef
#
_entry.id   e89e04beda5d4f1f26636f4065d2ceef
#
_cell.length_a   1.000
_cell.length_b   1.000
_cell.length_c   1.000
_cell.angle_alpha   90.00
_cell.angle_beta   90.00
_cell.angle_gamma   90.00
#
_symmetry.space_group_name_H-M   'P 1'
#
loop_
_entity.id
_entity.type
_entity.pdbx_description
1 polymer ?
#
loop_
_entity_poly.entity_id
_entity_poly.type
_entity_poly.pdbx_seq_one_letter_code
_entity_poly.pdbx_strand_id
1 'polypeptide(L)'
;QVNQGNAALFVYPLCVLFVFLVLAALYESWTLPLAVILIVPLCLLSAIGGTWLINLVHGLWLAVFGADVPSTFLDNNIFTQVGLIVLMGLACKNAILIVEFARELEHEGRDTIAAALEACRLRLRPILMTSFAFIMGVLPLVFASGAGAEIRYVMGVTVFLGMLGVTFFGLFLTPVFYVLMRRLATRRERR
;
A
#
# COMPACT_ATOMS: atom_id res chain seq x y z
N GLN A 1 -27.90 -3.62 2.05
CA GLN A 1 -26.63 -2.94 1.70
C GLN A 1 -26.12 -1.99 2.81
N VAL A 2 -27.00 -1.33 3.57
CA VAL A 2 -26.63 -0.36 4.63
C VAL A 2 -25.90 -1.03 5.81
N ASN A 3 -26.24 -2.26 6.17
CA ASN A 3 -25.59 -2.97 7.28
C ASN A 3 -24.18 -3.51 6.95
N GLN A 4 -23.85 -3.68 5.68
CA GLN A 4 -22.52 -4.14 5.27
C GLN A 4 -21.48 -3.01 5.30
N GLY A 5 -21.88 -1.76 5.11
CA GLY A 5 -20.97 -0.61 5.23
C GLY A 5 -20.39 -0.42 6.63
N ASN A 6 -21.18 -0.72 7.66
CA ASN A 6 -20.75 -0.60 9.05
C ASN A 6 -19.78 -1.72 9.47
N ALA A 7 -19.93 -2.92 8.92
CA ALA A 7 -19.02 -4.03 9.20
C ALA A 7 -17.59 -3.75 8.67
N ALA A 8 -17.46 -3.19 7.47
CA ALA A 8 -16.19 -2.82 6.89
C ALA A 8 -15.42 -1.79 7.75
N LEU A 9 -16.15 -0.84 8.35
CA LEU A 9 -15.59 0.20 9.22
C LEU A 9 -14.91 -0.37 10.49
N PHE A 10 -15.36 -1.53 10.97
CA PHE A 10 -14.76 -2.24 12.11
C PHE A 10 -13.66 -3.24 11.68
N VAL A 11 -13.81 -3.85 10.51
CA VAL A 11 -12.87 -4.86 10.03
C VAL A 11 -11.49 -4.25 9.71
N TYR A 12 -11.44 -3.07 9.09
CA TYR A 12 -10.17 -2.41 8.76
C TYR A 12 -9.31 -2.09 10.00
N PRO A 13 -9.84 -1.39 11.04
CA PRO A 13 -9.08 -1.11 12.24
C PRO A 13 -8.66 -2.39 12.99
N LEU A 14 -9.53 -3.41 12.98
CA LEU A 14 -9.23 -4.69 13.62
C LEU A 14 -8.08 -5.42 12.91
N CYS A 15 -8.07 -5.43 11.58
CA CYS A 15 -6.97 -5.99 10.79
C CYS A 15 -5.65 -5.25 11.06
N VAL A 16 -5.67 -3.92 11.07
CA VAL A 16 -4.49 -3.09 11.37
C VAL A 16 -4.00 -3.35 12.79
N LEU A 17 -4.91 -3.43 13.77
CA LEU A 17 -4.58 -3.75 15.15
C LEU A 17 -3.94 -5.13 15.27
N PHE A 18 -4.49 -6.14 14.59
CA PHE A 18 -3.94 -7.49 14.61
C PHE A 18 -2.53 -7.55 14.00
N VAL A 19 -2.34 -6.92 12.85
CA VAL A 19 -1.01 -6.79 12.22
C VAL A 19 -0.03 -6.08 13.15
N PHE A 20 -0.47 -5.00 13.81
CA PHE A 20 0.34 -4.28 14.79
C PHE A 20 0.79 -5.18 15.95
N LEU A 21 -0.14 -5.95 16.54
CA LEU A 21 0.19 -6.84 17.65
C LEU A 21 1.16 -7.95 17.25
N VAL A 22 0.97 -8.55 16.07
CA VAL A 22 1.87 -9.57 15.54
C VAL A 22 3.27 -8.99 15.31
N LEU A 23 3.37 -7.80 14.69
CA LEU A 23 4.64 -7.14 14.45
C LEU A 23 5.30 -6.68 15.76
N ALA A 24 4.53 -6.20 16.75
CA ALA A 24 5.04 -5.82 18.05
C ALA A 24 5.62 -7.01 18.80
N ALA A 25 4.98 -8.17 18.71
CA ALA A 25 5.49 -9.42 19.26
C ALA A 25 6.76 -9.91 18.54
N LEU A 26 6.80 -9.77 17.21
CA LEU A 26 7.95 -10.19 16.38
C LEU A 26 9.20 -9.32 16.63
N TYR A 27 9.01 -8.01 16.75
CA TYR A 27 10.12 -7.06 16.88
C TYR A 27 10.50 -6.75 18.33
N GLU A 28 9.74 -7.23 19.32
CA GLU A 28 9.92 -6.89 20.74
C GLU A 28 10.04 -5.36 20.98
N SER A 29 9.40 -4.58 20.12
CA SER A 29 9.46 -3.12 20.08
C SER A 29 8.13 -2.54 19.62
N TRP A 30 7.70 -1.44 20.25
CA TRP A 30 6.47 -0.73 19.89
C TRP A 30 6.66 0.28 18.76
N THR A 31 7.89 0.71 18.52
CA THR A 31 8.22 1.78 17.57
C THR A 31 8.38 1.30 16.14
N LEU A 32 8.92 0.11 15.93
CA LEU A 32 9.13 -0.45 14.60
C LEU A 32 7.81 -0.81 13.88
N PRO A 33 6.82 -1.44 14.52
CA PRO A 33 5.51 -1.68 13.92
C PRO A 33 4.80 -0.39 13.47
N LEU A 34 4.97 0.71 14.21
CA LEU A 34 4.39 2.00 13.82
C LEU A 34 4.95 2.51 12.49
N ALA A 35 6.24 2.30 12.21
CA ALA A 35 6.83 2.67 10.92
C ALA A 35 6.17 1.94 9.75
N VAL A 36 5.83 0.65 9.94
CA VAL A 36 5.14 -0.16 8.93
C VAL A 36 3.69 0.31 8.74
N ILE A 37 2.98 0.56 9.84
CA ILE A 37 1.56 0.94 9.81
C ILE A 37 1.36 2.34 9.19
N LEU A 38 2.32 3.25 9.36
CA LEU A 38 2.23 4.59 8.75
C LEU A 38 2.16 4.56 7.22
N ILE A 39 2.57 3.47 6.59
CA ILE A 39 2.50 3.30 5.13
C ILE A 39 1.09 2.94 4.67
N VAL A 40 0.29 2.28 5.52
CA VAL A 40 -1.07 1.84 5.17
C VAL A 40 -1.98 2.99 4.73
N PRO A 41 -2.10 4.12 5.45
CA PRO A 41 -2.92 5.25 5.00
C PRO A 41 -2.48 5.82 3.65
N LEU A 42 -1.16 5.87 3.39
CA LEU A 42 -0.63 6.37 2.11
C LEU A 42 -0.93 5.42 0.96
N CYS A 43 -0.93 4.12 1.24
CA CYS A 43 -1.34 3.09 0.30
C CYS A 43 -2.82 3.25 -0.09
N LEU A 44 -3.69 3.44 0.90
CA LEU A 44 -5.12 3.66 0.69
C LEU A 44 -5.37 4.97 -0.08
N LEU A 45 -4.67 6.05 0.28
CA LEU A 45 -4.73 7.33 -0.45
C LEU A 45 -4.29 7.17 -1.90
N SER A 46 -3.23 6.40 -2.17
CA SER A 46 -2.78 6.14 -3.53
C SER A 46 -3.80 5.35 -4.36
N ALA A 47 -4.43 4.34 -3.78
CA ALA A 47 -5.45 3.56 -4.47
C ALA A 47 -6.69 4.40 -4.77
N ILE A 48 -7.22 5.12 -3.79
CA ILE A 48 -8.40 5.99 -3.93
C ILE A 48 -8.07 7.18 -4.85
N GLY A 49 -6.92 7.81 -4.67
CA GLY A 49 -6.45 8.90 -5.52
C GLY A 49 -6.22 8.46 -6.98
N GLY A 50 -5.74 7.24 -7.18
CA GLY A 50 -5.57 6.65 -8.51
C GLY A 50 -6.91 6.41 -9.21
N THR A 51 -7.91 5.85 -8.51
CA THR A 51 -9.27 5.67 -9.07
C THR A 51 -9.93 7.02 -9.37
N TRP A 52 -9.76 8.02 -8.49
CA TRP A 52 -10.24 9.37 -8.73
C TRP A 52 -9.56 10.03 -9.94
N LEU A 53 -8.24 9.84 -10.09
CA LEU A 53 -7.47 10.36 -11.21
C LEU A 53 -7.94 9.77 -12.55
N ILE A 54 -8.22 8.46 -12.61
CA ILE A 54 -8.77 7.84 -13.82
C ILE A 54 -10.14 8.42 -14.16
N ASN A 55 -11.01 8.59 -13.18
CA ASN A 55 -12.33 9.19 -13.39
C ASN A 55 -12.19 10.63 -13.90
N LEU A 56 -11.23 11.41 -13.38
CA LEU A 56 -10.94 12.77 -13.84
C LEU A 56 -10.42 12.79 -15.28
N VAL A 57 -9.44 11.94 -15.59
CA VAL A 57 -8.87 11.82 -16.95
C VAL A 57 -9.92 11.36 -17.95
N HIS A 58 -10.78 10.42 -17.54
CA HIS A 58 -11.88 9.94 -18.36
C HIS A 58 -12.91 11.03 -18.62
N GLY A 59 -13.30 11.81 -17.60
CA GLY A 59 -14.17 12.96 -17.75
C GLY A 59 -13.60 14.06 -18.65
N LEU A 60 -12.30 14.32 -18.55
CA LEU A 60 -11.59 15.28 -19.42
C LEU A 60 -11.52 14.77 -20.86
N TRP A 61 -11.30 13.48 -21.07
CA TRP A 61 -11.26 12.85 -22.38
C TRP A 61 -12.63 12.95 -23.08
N LEU A 62 -13.72 12.66 -22.36
CA LEU A 62 -15.11 12.86 -22.84
C LEU A 62 -15.39 14.30 -23.22
N ALA A 63 -14.94 15.27 -22.41
CA ALA A 63 -15.16 16.69 -22.65
C ALA A 63 -14.38 17.19 -23.89
N VAL A 64 -13.20 16.64 -24.17
CA VAL A 64 -12.32 17.08 -25.28
C VAL A 64 -12.61 16.36 -26.59
N PHE A 65 -12.91 15.06 -26.56
CA PHE A 65 -13.01 14.21 -27.75
C PHE A 65 -14.40 13.74 -28.08
N GLY A 66 -15.41 13.98 -27.20
CA GLY A 66 -16.81 13.65 -27.42
C GLY A 66 -17.08 12.14 -27.66
N ALA A 67 -16.17 11.27 -27.27
CA ALA A 67 -16.29 9.85 -27.47
C ALA A 67 -17.15 9.25 -26.33
N ASP A 68 -18.24 8.56 -26.70
CA ASP A 68 -19.03 7.73 -25.77
C ASP A 68 -18.20 6.53 -25.32
N VAL A 69 -17.33 6.76 -24.33
CA VAL A 69 -16.68 5.67 -23.61
C VAL A 69 -17.63 5.28 -22.47
N PRO A 70 -17.93 4.00 -22.25
CA PRO A 70 -18.82 3.58 -21.17
C PRO A 70 -18.36 4.20 -19.85
N SER A 71 -19.20 5.02 -19.25
CA SER A 71 -18.93 5.68 -17.96
C SER A 71 -18.98 4.65 -16.85
N THR A 72 -17.98 3.81 -16.78
CA THR A 72 -17.71 2.97 -15.62
C THR A 72 -17.11 3.87 -14.55
N PHE A 73 -17.97 4.65 -13.88
CA PHE A 73 -17.55 5.33 -12.67
C PHE A 73 -17.03 4.27 -11.70
N LEU A 74 -15.78 4.38 -11.33
CA LEU A 74 -15.17 3.55 -10.32
C LEU A 74 -15.74 3.97 -8.96
N ASP A 75 -16.94 3.51 -8.67
CA ASP A 75 -17.60 3.72 -7.39
C ASP A 75 -16.95 2.87 -6.30
N ASN A 76 -17.04 3.34 -5.06
CA ASN A 76 -16.54 2.62 -3.90
C ASN A 76 -17.43 1.40 -3.60
N ASN A 77 -17.22 0.37 -4.39
CA ASN A 77 -17.93 -0.91 -4.33
C ASN A 77 -17.26 -1.87 -3.34
N ILE A 78 -17.96 -2.93 -2.94
CA ILE A 78 -17.43 -4.03 -2.12
C ILE A 78 -16.14 -4.60 -2.76
N PHE A 79 -16.07 -4.69 -4.08
CA PHE A 79 -14.90 -5.19 -4.82
C PHE A 79 -13.69 -4.25 -4.75
N THR A 80 -13.93 -2.94 -4.74
CA THR A 80 -12.90 -1.94 -4.45
C THR A 80 -12.34 -2.14 -3.05
N GLN A 81 -13.20 -2.38 -2.05
CA GLN A 81 -12.79 -2.63 -0.67
C GLN A 81 -11.95 -3.91 -0.54
N VAL A 82 -12.30 -4.99 -1.23
CA VAL A 82 -11.48 -6.21 -1.30
C VAL A 82 -10.10 -5.90 -1.90
N GLY A 83 -10.06 -5.13 -2.99
CA GLY A 83 -8.81 -4.67 -3.60
C GLY A 83 -7.94 -3.88 -2.62
N LEU A 84 -8.53 -2.98 -1.82
CA LEU A 84 -7.84 -2.20 -0.79
C LEU A 84 -7.26 -3.09 0.32
N ILE A 85 -7.96 -4.14 0.75
CA ILE A 85 -7.45 -5.09 1.75
C ILE A 85 -6.22 -5.84 1.22
N VAL A 86 -6.28 -6.30 -0.03
CA VAL A 86 -5.13 -6.96 -0.69
C VAL A 86 -3.93 -6.02 -0.78
N LEU A 87 -4.16 -4.77 -1.19
CA LEU A 87 -3.12 -3.74 -1.27
C LEU A 87 -2.48 -3.45 0.09
N MET A 88 -3.28 -3.39 1.16
CA MET A 88 -2.79 -3.19 2.52
C MET A 88 -1.81 -4.31 2.91
N GLY A 89 -2.15 -5.56 2.65
CA GLY A 89 -1.27 -6.70 2.91
C GLY A 89 0.04 -6.63 2.14
N LEU A 90 -0.01 -6.25 0.85
CA LEU A 90 1.18 -6.10 0.01
C LEU A 90 2.06 -4.92 0.43
N ALA A 91 1.45 -3.80 0.83
CA ALA A 91 2.16 -2.64 1.36
C ALA A 91 2.91 -2.98 2.65
N CYS A 92 2.24 -3.63 3.61
CA CYS A 92 2.86 -4.08 4.86
C CYS A 92 4.02 -5.04 4.59
N LYS A 93 3.85 -6.01 3.68
CA LYS A 93 4.91 -6.94 3.29
C LYS A 93 6.16 -6.21 2.79
N ASN A 94 6.01 -5.24 1.89
CA ASN A 94 7.13 -4.48 1.34
C ASN A 94 7.82 -3.64 2.42
N ALA A 95 7.05 -3.00 3.30
CA ALA A 95 7.55 -2.22 4.42
C ALA A 95 8.32 -3.07 5.43
N ILE A 96 7.77 -4.24 5.81
CA ILE A 96 8.40 -5.18 6.74
C ILE A 96 9.79 -5.58 6.23
N LEU A 97 9.91 -5.95 4.95
CA LEU A 97 11.18 -6.37 4.36
C LEU A 97 12.27 -5.29 4.44
N ILE A 98 11.90 -4.01 4.30
CA ILE A 98 12.86 -2.90 4.40
C ILE A 98 13.22 -2.64 5.86
N VAL A 99 12.23 -2.59 6.75
CA VAL A 99 12.41 -2.29 8.17
C VAL A 99 13.25 -3.37 8.86
N GLU A 100 12.98 -4.65 8.57
CA GLU A 100 13.72 -5.78 9.14
C GLU A 100 15.18 -5.73 8.73
N PHE A 101 15.46 -5.53 7.46
CA PHE A 101 16.84 -5.46 6.97
C PHE A 101 17.58 -4.20 7.45
N ALA A 102 16.89 -3.07 7.58
CA ALA A 102 17.46 -1.87 8.18
C ALA A 102 17.84 -2.08 9.65
N ARG A 103 17.00 -2.81 10.40
CA ARG A 103 17.27 -3.19 11.79
C ARG A 103 18.50 -4.11 11.89
N GLU A 104 18.63 -5.09 11.00
CA GLU A 104 19.77 -6.01 10.97
C GLU A 104 21.08 -5.25 10.74
N LEU A 105 21.11 -4.34 9.76
CA LEU A 105 22.29 -3.49 9.48
C LEU A 105 22.62 -2.53 10.64
N GLU A 106 21.61 -2.06 11.37
CA GLU A 106 21.82 -1.22 12.56
C GLU A 106 22.43 -2.04 13.71
N HIS A 107 22.03 -3.30 13.87
CA HIS A 107 22.65 -4.23 14.83
C HIS A 107 24.09 -4.58 14.49
N GLU A 108 24.47 -4.54 13.22
CA GLU A 108 25.88 -4.67 12.77
C GLU A 108 26.73 -3.43 13.08
N GLY A 109 26.16 -2.38 13.68
CA GLY A 109 26.87 -1.17 14.11
C GLY A 109 26.86 -0.02 13.09
N ARG A 110 26.02 -0.07 12.05
CA ARG A 110 25.85 1.04 11.10
C ARG A 110 24.99 2.14 11.70
N ASP A 111 25.23 3.37 11.24
CA ASP A 111 24.34 4.51 11.59
C ASP A 111 22.94 4.28 11.04
N THR A 112 21.91 4.71 11.79
CA THR A 112 20.49 4.50 11.47
C THR A 112 20.10 4.98 10.06
N ILE A 113 20.67 6.11 9.61
CA ILE A 113 20.38 6.65 8.27
C ILE A 113 21.07 5.81 7.19
N ALA A 114 22.34 5.44 7.41
CA ALA A 114 23.08 4.61 6.48
C ALA A 114 22.45 3.21 6.36
N ALA A 115 22.03 2.62 7.48
CA ALA A 115 21.35 1.34 7.52
C ALA A 115 20.02 1.36 6.74
N ALA A 116 19.21 2.40 6.91
CA ALA A 116 17.95 2.56 6.18
C ALA A 116 18.15 2.70 4.68
N LEU A 117 19.12 3.49 4.23
CA LEU A 117 19.44 3.68 2.81
C LEU A 117 20.00 2.41 2.16
N GLU A 118 20.90 1.73 2.86
CA GLU A 118 21.50 0.47 2.39
C GLU A 118 20.43 -0.63 2.29
N ALA A 119 19.54 -0.74 3.30
CA ALA A 119 18.43 -1.67 3.28
C ALA A 119 17.51 -1.44 2.04
N CYS A 120 17.21 -0.18 1.73
CA CYS A 120 16.44 0.14 0.53
C CYS A 120 17.17 -0.26 -0.76
N ARG A 121 18.46 -0.01 -0.87
CA ARG A 121 19.26 -0.39 -2.04
C ARG A 121 19.25 -1.90 -2.27
N LEU A 122 19.49 -2.68 -1.22
CA LEU A 122 19.59 -4.13 -1.32
C LEU A 122 18.24 -4.79 -1.55
N ARG A 123 17.16 -4.24 -0.98
CA ARG A 123 15.79 -4.76 -1.12
C ARG A 123 15.01 -4.19 -2.31
N LEU A 124 15.53 -3.16 -2.99
CA LEU A 124 14.87 -2.54 -4.15
C LEU A 124 14.56 -3.57 -5.24
N ARG A 125 15.53 -4.39 -5.60
CA ARG A 125 15.37 -5.37 -6.69
C ARG A 125 14.27 -6.41 -6.39
N PRO A 126 14.26 -7.14 -5.24
CA PRO A 126 13.20 -8.08 -4.90
C PRO A 126 11.81 -7.43 -4.82
N ILE A 127 11.71 -6.22 -4.26
CA ILE A 127 10.45 -5.49 -4.14
C ILE A 127 9.92 -5.13 -5.52
N LEU A 128 10.74 -4.57 -6.39
CA LEU A 128 10.33 -4.24 -7.77
C LEU A 128 9.92 -5.49 -8.55
N MET A 129 10.67 -6.59 -8.44
CA MET A 129 10.31 -7.84 -9.13
C MET A 129 8.94 -8.35 -8.70
N THR A 130 8.64 -8.37 -7.40
CA THR A 130 7.33 -8.82 -6.89
C THR A 130 6.21 -7.86 -7.26
N SER A 131 6.47 -6.55 -7.23
CA SER A 131 5.49 -5.53 -7.65
C SER A 131 5.16 -5.63 -9.13
N PHE A 132 6.15 -5.76 -10.00
CA PHE A 132 5.93 -5.95 -11.44
C PHE A 132 5.23 -7.26 -11.75
N ALA A 133 5.61 -8.36 -11.11
CA ALA A 133 4.93 -9.65 -11.29
C ALA A 133 3.45 -9.55 -10.90
N PHE A 134 3.15 -8.87 -9.81
CA PHE A 134 1.78 -8.67 -9.34
C PHE A 134 0.98 -7.76 -10.28
N ILE A 135 1.56 -6.63 -10.71
CA ILE A 135 0.97 -5.70 -11.68
C ILE A 135 0.63 -6.43 -12.98
N MET A 136 1.57 -7.20 -13.53
CA MET A 136 1.34 -7.99 -14.73
C MET A 136 0.28 -9.09 -14.53
N GLY A 137 0.21 -9.69 -13.35
CA GLY A 137 -0.82 -10.67 -12.99
C GLY A 137 -2.24 -10.09 -12.89
N VAL A 138 -2.37 -8.80 -12.56
CA VAL A 138 -3.66 -8.10 -12.47
C VAL A 138 -4.11 -7.53 -13.82
N LEU A 139 -3.20 -7.31 -14.76
CA LEU A 139 -3.51 -6.80 -16.11
C LEU A 139 -4.67 -7.54 -16.82
N PRO A 140 -4.74 -8.89 -16.81
CA PRO A 140 -5.86 -9.60 -17.41
C PRO A 140 -7.23 -9.25 -16.82
N LEU A 141 -7.29 -8.83 -15.54
CA LEU A 141 -8.54 -8.40 -14.91
C LEU A 141 -9.00 -7.05 -15.49
N VAL A 142 -8.06 -6.17 -15.82
CA VAL A 142 -8.35 -4.85 -16.41
C VAL A 142 -8.89 -4.98 -17.85
N PHE A 143 -8.43 -5.99 -18.60
CA PHE A 143 -8.87 -6.24 -19.97
C PHE A 143 -9.97 -7.31 -20.07
N ALA A 144 -10.55 -7.73 -18.94
CA ALA A 144 -11.57 -8.76 -18.91
C ALA A 144 -12.83 -8.31 -19.67
N SER A 145 -13.36 -9.17 -20.53
CA SER A 145 -14.62 -8.99 -21.25
C SER A 145 -15.61 -10.10 -20.90
N GLY A 146 -16.93 -9.86 -21.12
CA GLY A 146 -17.99 -10.81 -20.88
C GLY A 146 -18.68 -10.66 -19.53
N ALA A 147 -19.42 -11.68 -19.09
CA ALA A 147 -20.21 -11.63 -17.87
C ALA A 147 -19.35 -11.34 -16.61
N GLY A 148 -19.71 -10.33 -15.83
CA GLY A 148 -18.97 -9.89 -14.64
C GLY A 148 -17.65 -9.15 -14.96
N ALA A 149 -17.46 -8.66 -16.19
CA ALA A 149 -16.31 -7.87 -16.59
C ALA A 149 -16.17 -6.59 -15.75
N GLU A 150 -17.29 -5.91 -15.45
CA GLU A 150 -17.30 -4.67 -14.64
C GLU A 150 -16.68 -4.87 -13.26
N ILE A 151 -17.03 -5.97 -12.60
CA ILE A 151 -16.52 -6.31 -11.27
C ILE A 151 -15.01 -6.54 -11.30
N ARG A 152 -14.56 -7.32 -12.29
CA ARG A 152 -13.13 -7.62 -12.49
C ARG A 152 -12.34 -6.38 -12.86
N TYR A 153 -12.91 -5.52 -13.70
CA TYR A 153 -12.32 -4.26 -14.11
C TYR A 153 -12.11 -3.32 -12.92
N VAL A 154 -13.16 -3.06 -12.12
CA VAL A 154 -13.09 -2.18 -10.95
C VAL A 154 -12.03 -2.67 -9.96
N MET A 155 -12.05 -3.97 -9.64
CA MET A 155 -11.06 -4.58 -8.75
C MET A 155 -9.65 -4.51 -9.35
N GLY A 156 -9.51 -4.84 -10.64
CA GLY A 156 -8.25 -4.82 -11.36
C GLY A 156 -7.61 -3.44 -11.40
N VAL A 157 -8.37 -2.41 -11.75
CA VAL A 157 -7.90 -1.02 -11.82
C VAL A 157 -7.50 -0.50 -10.44
N THR A 158 -8.32 -0.74 -9.42
CA THR A 158 -8.02 -0.31 -8.04
C THR A 158 -6.72 -0.92 -7.56
N VAL A 159 -6.54 -2.22 -7.78
CA VAL A 159 -5.32 -2.94 -7.35
C VAL A 159 -4.11 -2.53 -8.19
N PHE A 160 -4.27 -2.34 -9.50
CA PHE A 160 -3.20 -1.89 -10.40
C PHE A 160 -2.63 -0.54 -9.97
N LEU A 161 -3.49 0.47 -9.83
CA LEU A 161 -3.10 1.82 -9.42
C LEU A 161 -2.57 1.86 -7.99
N GLY A 162 -3.26 1.15 -7.10
CA GLY A 162 -2.83 1.03 -5.73
C GLY A 162 -1.44 0.41 -5.62
N MET A 163 -1.14 -0.62 -6.42
CA MET A 163 0.17 -1.28 -6.40
C MET A 163 1.29 -0.39 -6.94
N LEU A 164 1.02 0.42 -7.96
CA LEU A 164 1.96 1.45 -8.42
C LEU A 164 2.29 2.44 -7.30
N GLY A 165 1.26 2.93 -6.61
CA GLY A 165 1.44 3.86 -5.50
C GLY A 165 2.13 3.23 -4.29
N VAL A 166 1.76 2.00 -3.91
CA VAL A 166 2.42 1.24 -2.85
C VAL A 166 3.90 1.06 -3.13
N THR A 167 4.25 0.72 -4.37
CA THR A 167 5.65 0.53 -4.76
C THR A 167 6.42 1.84 -4.68
N PHE A 168 5.83 2.92 -5.19
CA PHE A 168 6.46 4.24 -5.18
C PHE A 168 6.59 4.80 -3.75
N PHE A 169 5.46 4.94 -3.04
CA PHE A 169 5.45 5.49 -1.68
C PHE A 169 6.12 4.57 -0.68
N GLY A 170 5.92 3.26 -0.79
CA GLY A 170 6.56 2.27 0.07
C GLY A 170 8.09 2.34 -0.01
N LEU A 171 8.64 2.45 -1.21
CA LEU A 171 10.08 2.52 -1.40
C LEU A 171 10.70 3.81 -0.85
N PHE A 172 10.04 4.95 -1.08
CA PHE A 172 10.58 6.26 -0.67
C PHE A 172 10.28 6.62 0.79
N LEU A 173 9.10 6.29 1.30
CA LEU A 173 8.66 6.73 2.62
C LEU A 173 9.00 5.75 3.73
N THR A 174 9.15 4.46 3.44
CA THR A 174 9.54 3.47 4.46
C THR A 174 10.85 3.83 5.18
N PRO A 175 11.95 4.18 4.48
CA PRO A 175 13.19 4.56 5.16
C PRO A 175 13.03 5.84 5.97
N VAL A 176 12.22 6.79 5.49
CA VAL A 176 11.96 8.05 6.20
C VAL A 176 11.21 7.77 7.51
N PHE A 177 10.17 6.95 7.47
CA PHE A 177 9.41 6.56 8.65
C PHE A 177 10.24 5.73 9.64
N TYR A 178 11.09 4.84 9.14
CA TYR A 178 12.02 4.09 9.99
C TYR A 178 12.95 5.02 10.77
N VAL A 179 13.63 5.94 10.07
CA VAL A 179 14.53 6.91 10.71
C VAL A 179 13.79 7.83 11.68
N LEU A 180 12.58 8.28 11.31
CA LEU A 180 11.75 9.13 12.17
C LEU A 180 11.38 8.41 13.47
N MET A 181 10.91 7.17 13.38
CA MET A 181 10.51 6.38 14.54
C MET A 181 11.69 6.03 15.43
N ARG A 182 12.85 5.70 14.85
CA ARG A 182 14.08 5.45 15.62
C ARG A 182 14.56 6.69 16.36
N ARG A 183 14.54 7.85 15.73
CA ARG A 183 14.89 9.12 16.40
C ARG A 183 13.94 9.46 17.55
N LEU A 184 12.65 9.20 17.40
CA LEU A 184 11.65 9.39 18.46
C LEU A 184 11.87 8.43 19.63
N ALA A 185 12.21 7.16 19.35
CA ALA A 185 12.52 6.18 20.39
C ALA A 185 13.75 6.59 21.21
N THR A 186 14.84 6.96 20.54
CA THR A 186 16.10 7.36 21.20
C THR A 186 15.95 8.65 22.01
N ARG A 187 15.07 9.57 21.61
CA ARG A 187 14.75 10.77 22.42
C ARG A 187 13.99 10.42 23.71
N ARG A 188 13.20 9.37 23.70
CA ARG A 188 12.41 8.93 24.86
C ARG A 188 13.26 8.22 25.90
N GLU A 189 14.31 7.52 25.48
CA GLU A 189 15.27 6.86 26.39
C GLU A 189 16.23 7.86 27.07
N ARG A 190 16.41 9.04 26.51
CA ARG A 190 17.25 10.10 27.09
C ARG A 190 16.53 11.04 28.07
N ARG A 191 15.23 10.86 28.29
CA ARG A 191 14.44 11.59 29.28
C ARG A 191 14.08 10.70 30.46
#